data_2c28160438b8d2d595fde3b0d4764837
#
_entry.id   2c28160438b8d2d595fde3b0d4764837
#
_cell.length_a   1.000
_cell.length_b   1.000
_cell.length_c   1.000
_cell.angle_alpha   90.00
_cell.angle_beta   90.00
_cell.angle_gamma   90.00
#
_symmetry.space_group_name_H-M   'P 1'
#
loop_
_entity.id
_entity.type
_entity.pdbx_description
1 polymer ?
#
loop_
_entity_poly.entity_id
_entity_poly.type
_entity_poly.pdbx_seq_one_letter_code
_entity_poly.pdbx_strand_id
1 'polypeptide(L)'
;MSRIVCKWIVLSTALLAPAASFAQVACTRDGLQAATNLYIEAQSKGDPSGMPLANGLAYIENMQVVDIKSSVIQKPLKIDFHRTLIDPATCQTFTEVIVTDKSHPYVIGTRLRINHDKIAEIESLVTQDGDWLFNVDNYYKWSPAEDWGVVPPGQRDSRDTLVAAANAYLDAFLEKKLDLVPWGYPCNRTEGGIRTGKGVPEDSCQVGVPSGVNIVARRFIVDETMGAVVAFCTFGVGGLPDTHIFRVEKGKLRFVHTLTHVPEGRQVGRGGQGRGRGPNNEK
;
A
#
# COMPACT_ATOMS: atom_id res chain seq x y z
N MET A 1 -54.64 3.69 67.68
CA MET A 1 -53.21 3.85 67.43
C MET A 1 -52.94 3.25 66.08
N SER A 2 -52.89 4.08 65.03
CA SER A 2 -52.68 3.64 63.62
C SER A 2 -51.23 3.91 63.23
N ARG A 3 -50.48 2.87 62.86
CA ARG A 3 -49.10 2.99 62.41
C ARG A 3 -49.09 3.15 60.88
N ILE A 4 -48.66 4.31 60.43
CA ILE A 4 -48.40 4.62 59.03
C ILE A 4 -47.01 4.04 58.67
N VAL A 5 -46.98 3.06 57.77
CA VAL A 5 -45.75 2.49 57.21
C VAL A 5 -45.40 3.26 55.91
N CYS A 6 -44.39 4.07 55.97
CA CYS A 6 -43.88 4.81 54.79
C CYS A 6 -43.02 3.86 53.96
N LYS A 7 -43.47 3.47 52.73
CA LYS A 7 -42.68 2.70 51.74
C LYS A 7 -41.82 3.65 50.92
N TRP A 8 -40.51 3.55 51.09
CA TRP A 8 -39.54 4.24 50.22
C TRP A 8 -39.44 3.50 48.87
N ILE A 9 -39.82 4.17 47.79
CA ILE A 9 -39.61 3.68 46.42
C ILE A 9 -38.20 4.16 45.99
N VAL A 10 -37.27 3.24 45.87
CA VAL A 10 -35.94 3.52 45.29
C VAL A 10 -36.06 3.50 43.78
N LEU A 11 -36.03 4.65 43.15
CA LEU A 11 -35.98 4.78 41.70
C LEU A 11 -34.52 4.53 41.24
N SER A 12 -34.25 3.35 40.68
CA SER A 12 -32.97 3.05 40.07
C SER A 12 -32.92 3.69 38.67
N THR A 13 -32.18 4.79 38.51
CA THR A 13 -31.88 5.37 37.23
C THR A 13 -30.76 4.53 36.56
N ALA A 14 -31.15 3.69 35.60
CA ALA A 14 -30.20 3.01 34.73
C ALA A 14 -29.55 4.06 33.81
N LEU A 15 -28.27 4.33 34.01
CA LEU A 15 -27.43 5.11 33.08
C LEU A 15 -27.22 4.26 31.81
N LEU A 16 -27.97 4.59 30.74
CA LEU A 16 -27.67 4.10 29.40
C LEU A 16 -26.37 4.79 28.91
N ALA A 17 -25.29 4.05 28.91
CA ALA A 17 -24.07 4.49 28.21
C ALA A 17 -24.37 4.63 26.71
N PRO A 18 -23.96 5.73 26.05
CA PRO A 18 -24.17 5.85 24.63
C PRO A 18 -23.38 4.75 23.93
N ALA A 19 -24.06 3.91 23.15
CA ALA A 19 -23.40 2.99 22.22
C ALA A 19 -22.58 3.84 21.23
N ALA A 20 -21.28 3.61 21.16
CA ALA A 20 -20.43 4.24 20.15
C ALA A 20 -20.98 3.84 18.78
N SER A 21 -21.65 4.76 18.11
CA SER A 21 -22.09 4.60 16.73
C SER A 21 -20.87 4.73 15.84
N PHE A 22 -20.32 3.62 15.38
CA PHE A 22 -19.30 3.65 14.35
C PHE A 22 -19.90 4.28 13.10
N ALA A 23 -19.22 5.30 12.56
CA ALA A 23 -19.63 5.93 11.32
C ALA A 23 -19.67 4.88 10.20
N GLN A 24 -20.76 4.87 9.45
CA GLN A 24 -20.97 3.98 8.33
C GLN A 24 -19.96 4.33 7.21
N VAL A 25 -19.20 3.37 6.71
CA VAL A 25 -18.23 3.59 5.65
C VAL A 25 -18.91 3.53 4.29
N ALA A 26 -19.29 4.69 3.75
CA ALA A 26 -19.84 4.76 2.40
C ALA A 26 -18.73 4.58 1.33
N CYS A 27 -19.07 3.96 0.18
CA CYS A 27 -18.18 3.83 -0.99
C CYS A 27 -18.04 5.15 -1.78
N THR A 28 -18.09 6.26 -1.09
CA THR A 28 -17.74 7.59 -1.62
C THR A 28 -16.28 7.89 -1.32
N ARG A 29 -15.68 8.84 -2.05
CA ARG A 29 -14.32 9.27 -1.77
C ARG A 29 -14.13 9.70 -0.31
N ASP A 30 -15.06 10.49 0.22
CA ASP A 30 -14.99 10.98 1.61
C ASP A 30 -15.17 9.85 2.63
N GLY A 31 -16.09 8.91 2.39
CA GLY A 31 -16.30 7.76 3.27
C GLY A 31 -15.08 6.83 3.30
N LEU A 32 -14.47 6.58 2.14
CA LEU A 32 -13.25 5.78 2.02
C LEU A 32 -12.04 6.50 2.64
N GLN A 33 -11.95 7.84 2.50
CA GLN A 33 -10.93 8.62 3.18
C GLN A 33 -11.07 8.54 4.70
N ALA A 34 -12.30 8.60 5.21
CA ALA A 34 -12.55 8.43 6.65
C ALA A 34 -12.09 7.04 7.14
N ALA A 35 -12.39 5.97 6.38
CA ALA A 35 -11.92 4.62 6.71
C ALA A 35 -10.38 4.53 6.73
N THR A 36 -9.72 5.19 5.79
CA THR A 36 -8.25 5.26 5.75
C THR A 36 -7.68 6.00 6.95
N ASN A 37 -8.31 7.12 7.36
CA ASN A 37 -7.86 7.87 8.54
C ASN A 37 -7.94 7.01 9.80
N LEU A 38 -9.01 6.21 9.95
CA LEU A 38 -9.14 5.25 11.06
C LEU A 38 -8.05 4.15 10.99
N TYR A 39 -7.69 3.67 9.80
CA TYR A 39 -6.59 2.73 9.63
C TYR A 39 -5.23 3.35 10.06
N ILE A 40 -4.94 4.57 9.62
CA ILE A 40 -3.69 5.27 9.98
C ILE A 40 -3.61 5.48 11.50
N GLU A 41 -4.73 5.88 12.12
CA GLU A 41 -4.82 6.02 13.57
C GLU A 41 -4.61 4.68 14.29
N ALA A 42 -5.28 3.61 13.82
CA ALA A 42 -5.14 2.26 14.35
C ALA A 42 -3.68 1.75 14.26
N GLN A 43 -3.04 1.93 13.11
CA GLN A 43 -1.64 1.54 12.91
C GLN A 43 -0.68 2.37 13.78
N SER A 44 -0.95 3.66 13.95
CA SER A 44 -0.13 4.52 14.81
C SER A 44 -0.22 4.14 16.29
N LYS A 45 -1.39 3.68 16.72
CA LYS A 45 -1.64 3.27 18.12
C LYS A 45 -1.37 1.79 18.38
N GLY A 46 -1.27 0.97 17.35
CA GLY A 46 -1.27 -0.49 17.47
C GLY A 46 -2.61 -1.04 17.97
N ASP A 47 -3.71 -0.33 17.69
CA ASP A 47 -5.04 -0.68 18.18
C ASP A 47 -6.12 -0.51 17.09
N PRO A 48 -6.57 -1.60 16.46
CA PRO A 48 -7.62 -1.56 15.44
C PRO A 48 -9.05 -1.51 16.01
N SER A 49 -9.25 -1.45 17.32
CA SER A 49 -10.58 -1.50 17.95
C SER A 49 -11.50 -0.34 17.55
N GLY A 50 -10.92 0.80 17.14
CA GLY A 50 -11.65 1.97 16.62
C GLY A 50 -12.10 1.84 15.17
N MET A 51 -11.71 0.80 14.44
CA MET A 51 -12.09 0.60 13.05
C MET A 51 -13.44 -0.12 12.93
N PRO A 52 -14.31 0.24 11.96
CA PRO A 52 -15.58 -0.42 11.71
C PRO A 52 -15.39 -1.78 11.02
N LEU A 53 -14.80 -2.75 11.72
CA LEU A 53 -14.50 -4.06 11.18
C LEU A 53 -15.76 -4.92 11.02
N ALA A 54 -15.81 -5.71 9.95
CA ALA A 54 -16.88 -6.69 9.73
C ALA A 54 -16.70 -7.92 10.64
N ASN A 55 -17.81 -8.55 11.03
CA ASN A 55 -17.77 -9.89 11.62
C ASN A 55 -17.19 -10.85 10.55
N GLY A 56 -16.10 -11.54 10.84
CA GLY A 56 -15.42 -12.38 9.84
C GLY A 56 -14.48 -11.60 8.92
N LEU A 57 -13.89 -10.52 9.43
CA LEU A 57 -12.80 -9.82 8.78
C LEU A 57 -11.74 -10.80 8.27
N ALA A 58 -11.34 -10.67 7.01
CA ALA A 58 -10.14 -11.30 6.48
C ALA A 58 -8.95 -10.36 6.70
N TYR A 59 -7.96 -10.78 7.49
CA TYR A 59 -6.68 -10.06 7.60
C TYR A 59 -5.59 -10.86 6.87
N ILE A 60 -4.94 -10.20 5.93
CA ILE A 60 -3.91 -10.81 5.08
C ILE A 60 -2.63 -10.00 5.24
N GLU A 61 -1.52 -10.67 5.56
CA GLU A 61 -0.21 -10.05 5.63
C GLU A 61 0.77 -10.83 4.76
N ASN A 62 1.45 -10.13 3.85
CA ASN A 62 2.36 -10.74 2.88
C ASN A 62 1.74 -11.95 2.16
N MET A 63 0.48 -11.78 1.71
CA MET A 63 -0.33 -12.79 1.01
C MET A 63 -0.66 -14.06 1.83
N GLN A 64 -0.48 -14.01 3.14
CA GLN A 64 -0.89 -15.08 4.06
C GLN A 64 -2.04 -14.59 4.94
N VAL A 65 -3.07 -15.42 5.09
CA VAL A 65 -4.15 -15.14 6.06
C VAL A 65 -3.58 -15.33 7.46
N VAL A 66 -3.68 -14.29 8.29
CA VAL A 66 -3.17 -14.28 9.66
C VAL A 66 -4.23 -13.79 10.64
N ASP A 67 -4.07 -14.11 11.92
CA ASP A 67 -4.91 -13.50 12.96
C ASP A 67 -4.52 -12.02 13.11
N ILE A 68 -5.51 -11.12 13.03
CA ILE A 68 -5.29 -9.69 13.24
C ILE A 68 -4.58 -9.38 14.57
N LYS A 69 -4.76 -10.22 15.59
CA LYS A 69 -4.13 -10.06 16.91
C LYS A 69 -2.60 -10.28 16.89
N SER A 70 -2.07 -10.95 15.88
CA SER A 70 -0.64 -11.21 15.72
C SER A 70 0.00 -10.42 14.57
N SER A 71 -0.77 -9.57 13.90
CA SER A 71 -0.37 -8.86 12.69
C SER A 71 0.31 -7.51 12.98
N VAL A 72 0.87 -6.88 11.93
CA VAL A 72 1.58 -5.60 12.04
C VAL A 72 0.69 -4.47 12.57
N ILE A 73 -0.63 -4.51 12.37
CA ILE A 73 -1.55 -3.46 12.84
C ILE A 73 -1.61 -3.37 14.38
N GLN A 74 -1.18 -4.43 15.10
CA GLN A 74 -1.08 -4.42 16.57
C GLN A 74 0.20 -3.75 17.09
N LYS A 75 1.13 -3.40 16.20
CA LYS A 75 2.36 -2.70 16.57
C LYS A 75 2.13 -1.20 16.49
N PRO A 76 2.34 -0.44 17.58
CA PRO A 76 2.28 1.02 17.50
C PRO A 76 3.45 1.53 16.67
N LEU A 77 3.15 2.17 15.53
CA LEU A 77 4.16 2.67 14.61
C LEU A 77 4.15 4.20 14.56
N LYS A 78 5.32 4.82 14.72
CA LYS A 78 5.49 6.24 14.44
C LYS A 78 5.56 6.44 12.91
N ILE A 79 4.43 6.78 12.32
CA ILE A 79 4.33 7.00 10.88
C ILE A 79 4.98 8.35 10.52
N ASP A 80 6.03 8.32 9.71
CA ASP A 80 6.74 9.52 9.26
C ASP A 80 6.17 10.07 7.95
N PHE A 81 5.58 9.22 7.12
CA PHE A 81 4.88 9.60 5.89
C PHE A 81 3.82 8.58 5.53
N HIS A 82 2.73 9.05 4.92
CA HIS A 82 1.76 8.18 4.27
C HIS A 82 1.19 8.81 3.00
N ARG A 83 0.76 7.95 2.07
CA ARG A 83 0.03 8.31 0.85
C ARG A 83 -1.16 7.38 0.71
N THR A 84 -2.32 7.95 0.41
CA THR A 84 -3.56 7.20 0.23
C THR A 84 -4.08 7.34 -1.19
N LEU A 85 -4.51 6.22 -1.77
CA LEU A 85 -5.25 6.12 -3.02
C LEU A 85 -6.64 5.56 -2.73
N ILE A 86 -7.65 6.10 -3.41
CA ILE A 86 -9.06 5.80 -3.13
C ILE A 86 -9.75 5.37 -4.40
N ASP A 87 -10.33 4.18 -4.39
CA ASP A 87 -11.07 3.57 -5.49
C ASP A 87 -12.55 3.41 -5.13
N PRO A 88 -13.40 4.43 -5.36
CA PRO A 88 -14.82 4.35 -5.06
C PRO A 88 -15.56 3.32 -5.91
N ALA A 89 -15.09 3.04 -7.13
CA ALA A 89 -15.75 2.13 -8.05
C ALA A 89 -15.72 0.67 -7.55
N THR A 90 -14.69 0.29 -6.80
CA THR A 90 -14.55 -1.07 -6.23
C THR A 90 -14.61 -1.08 -4.70
N CYS A 91 -14.91 0.09 -4.09
CA CYS A 91 -15.00 0.27 -2.64
C CYS A 91 -13.73 -0.17 -1.91
N GLN A 92 -12.59 0.30 -2.41
CA GLN A 92 -11.26 -0.04 -1.89
C GLN A 92 -10.42 1.21 -1.65
N THR A 93 -9.45 1.08 -0.74
CA THR A 93 -8.38 2.06 -0.56
C THR A 93 -7.03 1.36 -0.58
N PHE A 94 -5.99 2.11 -0.86
CA PHE A 94 -4.61 1.71 -0.64
C PHE A 94 -3.89 2.81 0.14
N THR A 95 -3.12 2.43 1.15
CA THR A 95 -2.30 3.37 1.91
C THR A 95 -0.87 2.85 1.98
N GLU A 96 0.05 3.63 1.44
CA GLU A 96 1.49 3.48 1.64
C GLU A 96 1.87 4.17 2.95
N VAL A 97 2.56 3.47 3.84
CA VAL A 97 3.05 3.98 5.13
C VAL A 97 4.55 3.79 5.19
N ILE A 98 5.29 4.82 5.63
CA ILE A 98 6.74 4.79 5.83
C ILE A 98 7.05 5.08 7.30
N VAL A 99 7.85 4.20 7.91
CA VAL A 99 8.31 4.27 9.30
C VAL A 99 9.82 4.19 9.30
N THR A 100 10.49 5.28 9.65
CA THR A 100 11.97 5.40 9.61
C THR A 100 12.65 5.05 10.93
N ASP A 101 11.90 4.49 11.90
CA ASP A 101 12.47 4.05 13.19
C ASP A 101 13.57 3.02 12.95
N LYS A 102 14.79 3.37 13.38
CA LYS A 102 15.98 2.53 13.16
C LYS A 102 15.95 1.18 13.87
N SER A 103 15.12 1.04 14.90
CA SER A 103 14.96 -0.24 15.60
C SER A 103 14.07 -1.21 14.82
N HIS A 104 13.07 -0.69 14.11
CA HIS A 104 12.11 -1.47 13.31
C HIS A 104 11.57 -0.62 12.15
N PRO A 105 12.36 -0.44 11.09
CA PRO A 105 11.92 0.33 9.92
C PRO A 105 10.91 -0.48 9.08
N TYR A 106 9.91 0.22 8.53
CA TYR A 106 8.90 -0.40 7.66
C TYR A 106 8.56 0.48 6.46
N VAL A 107 8.27 -0.16 5.34
CA VAL A 107 7.42 0.39 4.28
C VAL A 107 6.26 -0.59 4.09
N ILE A 108 5.04 -0.11 4.31
CA ILE A 108 3.83 -0.94 4.32
C ILE A 108 2.85 -0.42 3.29
N GLY A 109 2.38 -1.30 2.42
CA GLY A 109 1.27 -1.03 1.50
C GLY A 109 0.02 -1.76 1.96
N THR A 110 -0.99 -1.05 2.46
CA THR A 110 -2.22 -1.67 2.98
C THR A 110 -3.43 -1.35 2.12
N ARG A 111 -4.14 -2.38 1.69
CA ARG A 111 -5.43 -2.31 1.03
C ARG A 111 -6.55 -2.57 2.04
N LEU A 112 -7.55 -1.68 2.04
CA LEU A 112 -8.83 -1.95 2.71
C LEU A 112 -9.88 -2.26 1.64
N ARG A 113 -10.70 -3.27 1.88
CA ARG A 113 -11.91 -3.54 1.09
C ARG A 113 -13.13 -3.41 1.98
N ILE A 114 -14.03 -2.53 1.56
CA ILE A 114 -15.25 -2.23 2.28
C ILE A 114 -16.41 -3.03 1.68
N ASN A 115 -17.22 -3.62 2.53
CA ASN A 115 -18.44 -4.32 2.15
C ASN A 115 -19.51 -4.07 3.22
N HIS A 116 -20.74 -3.73 2.80
CA HIS A 116 -21.84 -3.40 3.71
C HIS A 116 -21.41 -2.41 4.82
N ASP A 117 -20.78 -1.32 4.39
CA ASP A 117 -20.33 -0.20 5.25
C ASP A 117 -19.32 -0.57 6.35
N LYS A 118 -18.68 -1.73 6.23
CA LYS A 118 -17.63 -2.19 7.11
C LYS A 118 -16.39 -2.64 6.36
N ILE A 119 -15.24 -2.57 7.02
CA ILE A 119 -13.99 -3.11 6.51
C ILE A 119 -14.07 -4.63 6.60
N ALA A 120 -14.23 -5.28 5.44
CA ALA A 120 -14.36 -6.73 5.33
C ALA A 120 -13.02 -7.42 5.08
N GLU A 121 -12.02 -6.67 4.60
CA GLU A 121 -10.69 -7.19 4.33
C GLU A 121 -9.64 -6.11 4.56
N ILE A 122 -8.57 -6.48 5.23
CA ILE A 122 -7.33 -5.70 5.36
C ILE A 122 -6.23 -6.58 4.78
N GLU A 123 -5.54 -6.08 3.76
CA GLU A 123 -4.40 -6.77 3.16
C GLU A 123 -3.18 -5.84 3.18
N SER A 124 -2.15 -6.24 3.90
CA SER A 124 -0.91 -5.49 4.07
C SER A 124 0.25 -6.23 3.43
N LEU A 125 0.98 -5.55 2.54
CA LEU A 125 2.33 -5.94 2.17
C LEU A 125 3.29 -5.18 3.07
N VAL A 126 4.00 -5.91 3.92
CA VAL A 126 4.91 -5.38 4.94
C VAL A 126 6.33 -5.66 4.49
N THR A 127 7.12 -4.62 4.27
CA THR A 127 8.55 -4.73 3.98
C THR A 127 9.39 -4.09 5.07
N GLN A 128 10.52 -4.71 5.37
CA GLN A 128 11.45 -4.36 6.44
C GLN A 128 12.88 -4.77 6.07
N ASP A 129 13.83 -4.63 6.98
CA ASP A 129 15.21 -5.05 6.77
C ASP A 129 15.29 -6.53 6.37
N GLY A 130 16.02 -6.81 5.29
CA GLY A 130 16.14 -8.13 4.68
C GLY A 130 15.24 -8.36 3.47
N ASP A 131 14.21 -7.53 3.26
CA ASP A 131 13.38 -7.57 2.07
C ASP A 131 14.10 -7.03 0.82
N TRP A 132 13.49 -7.24 -0.36
CA TRP A 132 14.09 -6.91 -1.65
C TRP A 132 14.46 -5.43 -1.74
N LEU A 133 15.78 -5.16 -1.87
CA LEU A 133 16.36 -3.81 -2.01
C LEU A 133 15.89 -2.81 -0.93
N PHE A 134 15.42 -3.29 0.22
CA PHE A 134 14.88 -2.46 1.27
C PHE A 134 15.89 -1.40 1.74
N ASN A 135 15.48 -0.15 1.69
CA ASN A 135 16.21 0.99 2.23
C ASN A 135 15.23 2.11 2.56
N VAL A 136 14.77 2.13 3.80
CA VAL A 136 13.73 3.06 4.25
C VAL A 136 14.15 4.53 4.17
N ASP A 137 15.42 4.84 4.44
CA ASP A 137 15.91 6.23 4.40
C ASP A 137 15.80 6.82 2.99
N ASN A 138 16.21 6.03 1.99
CA ASN A 138 16.07 6.43 0.60
C ASN A 138 14.62 6.45 0.16
N TYR A 139 13.81 5.49 0.59
CA TYR A 139 12.39 5.46 0.26
C TYR A 139 11.69 6.72 0.80
N TYR A 140 11.93 7.07 2.07
CA TYR A 140 11.42 8.29 2.71
C TYR A 140 11.96 9.57 2.07
N LYS A 141 13.22 9.57 1.62
CA LYS A 141 13.81 10.73 0.94
C LYS A 141 13.06 11.09 -0.35
N TRP A 142 12.62 10.10 -1.10
CA TRP A 142 12.06 10.30 -2.43
C TRP A 142 10.53 10.37 -2.46
N SER A 143 9.83 9.51 -1.73
CA SER A 143 8.37 9.43 -1.77
C SER A 143 7.66 10.76 -1.48
N PRO A 144 8.01 11.53 -0.43
CA PRO A 144 7.37 12.82 -0.16
C PRO A 144 7.72 13.90 -1.19
N ALA A 145 8.85 13.76 -1.89
CA ALA A 145 9.31 14.75 -2.87
C ALA A 145 8.66 14.62 -4.24
N GLU A 146 7.92 13.55 -4.50
CA GLU A 146 7.23 13.31 -5.75
C GLU A 146 5.84 13.97 -5.78
N ASP A 147 5.49 14.56 -6.92
CA ASP A 147 4.16 15.14 -7.10
C ASP A 147 3.11 14.06 -7.43
N TRP A 148 2.35 13.71 -6.42
CA TRP A 148 1.18 12.84 -6.52
C TRP A 148 -0.12 13.64 -6.33
N GLY A 149 -0.14 14.90 -6.69
CA GLY A 149 -1.29 15.78 -6.56
C GLY A 149 -2.50 15.32 -7.37
N VAL A 150 -3.65 15.93 -7.05
CA VAL A 150 -4.92 15.67 -7.75
C VAL A 150 -4.83 16.09 -9.21
N VAL A 151 -5.20 15.19 -10.12
CA VAL A 151 -5.30 15.49 -11.55
C VAL A 151 -6.59 16.29 -11.82
N PRO A 152 -6.52 17.43 -12.51
CA PRO A 152 -7.71 18.20 -12.89
C PRO A 152 -8.73 17.33 -13.64
N PRO A 153 -10.04 17.48 -13.41
CA PRO A 153 -11.07 16.59 -13.97
C PRO A 153 -10.98 16.34 -15.49
N GLY A 154 -10.67 17.38 -16.27
CA GLY A 154 -10.54 17.28 -17.73
C GLY A 154 -9.21 16.64 -18.21
N GLN A 155 -8.30 16.27 -17.31
CA GLN A 155 -7.00 15.70 -17.63
C GLN A 155 -6.82 14.29 -17.03
N ARG A 156 -7.85 13.75 -16.36
CA ARG A 156 -7.80 12.45 -15.74
C ARG A 156 -7.81 11.36 -16.80
N ASP A 157 -6.89 10.43 -16.67
CA ASP A 157 -6.94 9.18 -17.43
C ASP A 157 -8.07 8.29 -16.88
N SER A 158 -8.72 7.53 -17.77
CA SER A 158 -9.74 6.57 -17.38
C SER A 158 -9.13 5.38 -16.62
N ARG A 159 -9.94 4.68 -15.84
CA ARG A 159 -9.56 3.43 -15.17
C ARG A 159 -8.87 2.45 -16.13
N ASP A 160 -9.44 2.25 -17.31
CA ASP A 160 -8.89 1.33 -18.30
C ASP A 160 -7.51 1.76 -18.79
N THR A 161 -7.30 3.06 -19.02
CA THR A 161 -5.99 3.62 -19.40
C THR A 161 -4.95 3.38 -18.30
N LEU A 162 -5.31 3.63 -17.03
CA LEU A 162 -4.43 3.45 -15.89
C LEU A 162 -4.03 1.96 -15.74
N VAL A 163 -5.01 1.06 -15.80
CA VAL A 163 -4.77 -0.40 -15.70
C VAL A 163 -3.97 -0.92 -16.89
N ALA A 164 -4.22 -0.42 -18.10
CA ALA A 164 -3.46 -0.80 -19.29
C ALA A 164 -1.99 -0.39 -19.19
N ALA A 165 -1.71 0.83 -18.67
CA ALA A 165 -0.34 1.28 -18.45
C ALA A 165 0.41 0.42 -17.42
N ALA A 166 -0.26 0.06 -16.31
CA ALA A 166 0.30 -0.84 -15.31
C ALA A 166 0.57 -2.24 -15.88
N ASN A 167 -0.37 -2.81 -16.61
CA ASN A 167 -0.20 -4.12 -17.23
C ASN A 167 0.95 -4.13 -18.24
N ALA A 168 1.05 -3.13 -19.11
CA ALA A 168 2.14 -3.04 -20.07
C ALA A 168 3.52 -3.02 -19.39
N TYR A 169 3.64 -2.31 -18.25
CA TYR A 169 4.86 -2.32 -17.44
C TYR A 169 5.14 -3.71 -16.84
N LEU A 170 4.14 -4.35 -16.23
CA LEU A 170 4.31 -5.65 -15.57
C LEU A 170 4.58 -6.79 -16.60
N ASP A 171 3.98 -6.70 -17.79
CA ASP A 171 4.21 -7.66 -18.89
C ASP A 171 5.62 -7.56 -19.47
N ALA A 172 6.20 -6.36 -19.46
CA ALA A 172 7.56 -6.13 -19.96
C ALA A 172 8.64 -6.92 -19.20
N PHE A 173 8.36 -7.34 -17.95
CA PHE A 173 9.27 -8.19 -17.17
C PHE A 173 9.40 -9.61 -17.72
N LEU A 174 8.39 -10.13 -18.39
CA LEU A 174 8.45 -11.47 -18.98
C LEU A 174 9.19 -11.47 -20.32
N GLU A 175 8.76 -10.63 -21.25
CA GLU A 175 9.21 -10.67 -22.64
C GLU A 175 10.16 -9.51 -23.01
N LYS A 176 10.42 -8.59 -22.08
CA LYS A 176 11.22 -7.37 -22.30
C LYS A 176 10.74 -6.49 -23.45
N LYS A 177 9.43 -6.47 -23.69
CA LYS A 177 8.80 -5.60 -24.69
C LYS A 177 8.67 -4.17 -24.16
N LEU A 178 9.78 -3.50 -23.98
CA LEU A 178 9.85 -2.17 -23.38
C LEU A 178 9.22 -1.08 -24.25
N ASP A 179 9.16 -1.29 -25.56
CA ASP A 179 8.53 -0.41 -26.54
C ASP A 179 7.01 -0.32 -26.42
N LEU A 180 6.37 -1.33 -25.83
CA LEU A 180 4.93 -1.34 -25.58
C LEU A 180 4.52 -0.59 -24.29
N VAL A 181 5.49 -0.28 -23.42
CA VAL A 181 5.22 0.42 -22.16
C VAL A 181 5.08 1.93 -22.42
N PRO A 182 4.02 2.57 -21.91
CA PRO A 182 3.79 3.99 -22.13
C PRO A 182 4.68 4.84 -21.21
N TRP A 183 5.98 4.88 -21.45
CA TRP A 183 6.93 5.66 -20.67
C TRP A 183 6.65 7.16 -20.75
N GLY A 184 6.63 7.82 -19.58
CA GLY A 184 6.72 9.27 -19.46
C GLY A 184 8.17 9.72 -19.25
N TYR A 185 8.43 11.03 -19.37
CA TYR A 185 9.72 11.63 -19.06
C TYR A 185 9.52 12.94 -18.30
N PRO A 186 10.20 13.13 -17.15
CA PRO A 186 10.94 12.11 -16.42
C PRO A 186 10.04 11.01 -15.86
N CYS A 187 10.57 9.79 -15.75
CA CYS A 187 9.96 8.67 -15.04
C CYS A 187 10.94 8.11 -14.02
N ASN A 188 10.53 8.04 -12.75
CA ASN A 188 11.37 7.53 -11.68
C ASN A 188 10.77 6.27 -11.07
N ARG A 189 11.60 5.24 -10.86
CA ARG A 189 11.24 4.04 -10.14
C ARG A 189 11.97 3.99 -8.80
N THR A 190 11.24 3.75 -7.73
CA THR A 190 11.77 3.51 -6.39
C THR A 190 11.43 2.08 -5.99
N GLU A 191 12.42 1.20 -6.04
CA GLU A 191 12.30 -0.23 -5.77
C GLU A 191 12.92 -0.56 -4.42
N GLY A 192 12.08 -0.82 -3.41
CA GLY A 192 12.51 -1.05 -2.03
C GLY A 192 13.30 0.10 -1.38
N GLY A 193 13.55 1.19 -2.13
CA GLY A 193 14.40 2.33 -1.74
C GLY A 193 15.51 2.63 -2.74
N ILE A 194 15.76 1.75 -3.71
CA ILE A 194 16.69 2.04 -4.80
C ILE A 194 15.97 2.84 -5.89
N ARG A 195 16.43 4.07 -6.12
CA ARG A 195 15.87 4.95 -7.15
C ARG A 195 16.63 4.83 -8.46
N THR A 196 15.92 4.77 -9.58
CA THR A 196 16.53 4.69 -10.93
C THR A 196 16.80 6.05 -11.57
N GLY A 197 16.22 7.14 -11.06
CA GLY A 197 16.41 8.48 -11.61
C GLY A 197 17.60 9.23 -10.99
N LYS A 198 18.12 10.22 -11.73
CA LYS A 198 19.18 11.14 -11.31
C LYS A 198 18.63 12.54 -10.99
N GLY A 199 17.34 12.78 -11.19
CA GLY A 199 16.70 14.09 -11.04
C GLY A 199 16.79 14.96 -12.29
N VAL A 200 16.93 14.34 -13.47
CA VAL A 200 17.00 15.02 -14.76
C VAL A 200 15.75 14.78 -15.62
N PRO A 201 15.43 15.67 -16.57
CA PRO A 201 14.22 15.53 -17.42
C PRO A 201 14.18 14.24 -18.25
N GLU A 202 15.32 13.63 -18.53
CA GLU A 202 15.49 12.42 -19.35
C GLU A 202 15.41 11.12 -18.53
N ASP A 203 15.18 11.20 -17.21
CA ASP A 203 15.08 10.03 -16.35
C ASP A 203 14.01 9.05 -16.85
N SER A 204 14.36 7.77 -16.85
CA SER A 204 13.52 6.70 -17.36
C SER A 204 13.35 5.55 -16.35
N CYS A 205 12.13 5.08 -16.21
CA CYS A 205 11.80 3.88 -15.44
C CYS A 205 12.20 2.57 -16.13
N GLN A 206 12.75 2.60 -17.35
CA GLN A 206 13.18 1.41 -18.09
C GLN A 206 14.43 0.75 -17.51
N VAL A 207 15.21 1.53 -16.75
CA VAL A 207 16.50 1.07 -16.20
C VAL A 207 16.29 -0.15 -15.29
N GLY A 208 17.00 -1.24 -15.61
CA GLY A 208 17.01 -2.44 -14.77
C GLY A 208 15.74 -3.29 -14.82
N VAL A 209 14.82 -3.07 -15.79
CA VAL A 209 13.72 -4.01 -16.03
C VAL A 209 14.30 -5.34 -16.53
N PRO A 210 14.11 -6.45 -15.79
CA PRO A 210 14.65 -7.74 -16.17
C PRO A 210 13.87 -8.36 -17.33
N SER A 211 14.26 -9.57 -17.74
CA SER A 211 13.48 -10.42 -18.66
C SER A 211 13.29 -11.81 -18.05
N GLY A 212 12.27 -12.52 -18.49
CA GLY A 212 11.98 -13.88 -18.02
C GLY A 212 11.38 -13.92 -16.62
N VAL A 213 10.90 -12.78 -16.10
CA VAL A 213 10.24 -12.68 -14.79
C VAL A 213 8.73 -12.53 -14.99
N ASN A 214 7.97 -13.51 -14.51
CA ASN A 214 6.51 -13.45 -14.58
C ASN A 214 5.96 -12.73 -13.34
N ILE A 215 5.07 -11.75 -13.57
CA ILE A 215 4.35 -11.03 -12.51
C ILE A 215 2.86 -11.33 -12.70
N VAL A 216 2.30 -12.13 -11.78
CA VAL A 216 0.95 -12.71 -11.92
C VAL A 216 0.07 -12.42 -10.72
N ALA A 217 -1.16 -12.94 -10.72
CA ALA A 217 -2.17 -12.77 -9.66
C ALA A 217 -2.49 -11.29 -9.37
N ARG A 218 -2.52 -10.46 -10.41
CA ARG A 218 -2.70 -9.01 -10.33
C ARG A 218 -4.09 -8.63 -9.86
N ARG A 219 -4.16 -7.79 -8.83
CA ARG A 219 -5.40 -7.19 -8.31
C ARG A 219 -5.18 -5.69 -8.21
N PHE A 220 -6.09 -4.90 -8.78
CA PHE A 220 -5.90 -3.47 -8.96
C PHE A 220 -6.76 -2.64 -8.02
N ILE A 221 -6.18 -1.56 -7.49
CA ILE A 221 -6.87 -0.42 -6.88
C ILE A 221 -6.57 0.78 -7.76
N VAL A 222 -7.60 1.52 -8.19
CA VAL A 222 -7.45 2.61 -9.16
C VAL A 222 -8.03 3.90 -8.62
N ASP A 223 -7.21 4.92 -8.52
CA ASP A 223 -7.61 6.28 -8.17
C ASP A 223 -7.47 7.20 -9.38
N GLU A 224 -8.55 7.35 -10.16
CA GLU A 224 -8.57 8.24 -11.34
C GLU A 224 -8.34 9.72 -10.94
N THR A 225 -8.73 10.11 -9.72
CA THR A 225 -8.50 11.48 -9.23
C THR A 225 -7.02 11.77 -9.02
N MET A 226 -6.28 10.76 -8.57
CA MET A 226 -4.85 10.85 -8.36
C MET A 226 -4.05 10.37 -9.59
N GLY A 227 -4.71 9.95 -10.68
CA GLY A 227 -4.04 9.33 -11.81
C GLY A 227 -3.13 8.16 -11.39
N ALA A 228 -3.60 7.33 -10.48
CA ALA A 228 -2.79 6.31 -9.86
C ALA A 228 -3.43 4.93 -9.89
N VAL A 229 -2.59 3.90 -9.99
CA VAL A 229 -3.04 2.50 -9.92
C VAL A 229 -2.05 1.68 -9.11
N VAL A 230 -2.56 0.82 -8.25
CA VAL A 230 -1.78 -0.14 -7.47
C VAL A 230 -2.10 -1.54 -7.97
N ALA A 231 -1.06 -2.35 -8.16
CA ALA A 231 -1.17 -3.77 -8.44
C ALA A 231 -0.60 -4.58 -7.26
N PHE A 232 -1.45 -5.26 -6.50
CA PHE A 232 -1.01 -6.38 -5.67
C PHE A 232 -0.80 -7.58 -6.61
N CYS A 233 0.37 -8.21 -6.53
CA CYS A 233 0.76 -9.27 -7.44
C CYS A 233 1.79 -10.21 -6.81
N THR A 234 2.19 -11.23 -7.53
CA THR A 234 3.32 -12.09 -7.15
C THR A 234 4.44 -11.95 -8.16
N PHE A 235 5.67 -11.81 -7.66
CA PHE A 235 6.87 -11.56 -8.46
C PHE A 235 7.71 -12.83 -8.63
N GLY A 236 7.99 -13.17 -9.88
CA GLY A 236 8.96 -14.17 -10.28
C GLY A 236 8.63 -15.62 -9.91
N VAL A 237 9.61 -16.49 -10.13
CA VAL A 237 9.50 -17.91 -9.80
C VAL A 237 9.38 -18.09 -8.29
N GLY A 238 8.28 -18.76 -7.88
CA GLY A 238 7.96 -18.98 -6.48
C GLY A 238 7.12 -17.86 -5.84
N GLY A 239 6.70 -16.86 -6.62
CA GLY A 239 5.65 -15.93 -6.26
C GLY A 239 5.93 -15.11 -5.00
N LEU A 240 6.96 -14.26 -5.02
CA LEU A 240 7.19 -13.31 -3.91
C LEU A 240 5.99 -12.37 -3.79
N PRO A 241 5.45 -12.13 -2.58
CA PRO A 241 4.47 -11.08 -2.37
C PRO A 241 5.01 -9.73 -2.83
N ASP A 242 4.25 -9.05 -3.67
CA ASP A 242 4.73 -7.86 -4.36
C ASP A 242 3.61 -6.85 -4.60
N THR A 243 3.97 -5.58 -4.59
CA THR A 243 3.05 -4.47 -4.88
C THR A 243 3.76 -3.44 -5.74
N HIS A 244 3.15 -3.10 -6.87
CA HIS A 244 3.57 -2.00 -7.70
C HIS A 244 2.58 -0.85 -7.62
N ILE A 245 3.06 0.36 -7.36
CA ILE A 245 2.28 1.59 -7.25
C ILE A 245 2.72 2.50 -8.40
N PHE A 246 1.77 2.87 -9.25
CA PHE A 246 2.03 3.67 -10.45
C PHE A 246 1.36 5.03 -10.37
N ARG A 247 2.09 6.08 -10.72
CA ARG A 247 1.56 7.36 -11.12
C ARG A 247 1.54 7.43 -12.65
N VAL A 248 0.38 7.75 -13.22
CA VAL A 248 0.18 7.90 -14.66
C VAL A 248 -0.39 9.28 -14.95
N GLU A 249 0.16 9.95 -15.95
CA GLU A 249 -0.30 11.27 -16.40
C GLU A 249 -0.38 11.28 -17.92
N LYS A 250 -1.55 11.62 -18.45
CA LYS A 250 -1.81 11.63 -19.90
C LYS A 250 -1.43 10.29 -20.55
N GLY A 251 -1.81 9.19 -19.90
CA GLY A 251 -1.52 7.82 -20.32
C GLY A 251 -0.05 7.41 -20.21
N LYS A 252 0.82 8.19 -19.53
CA LYS A 252 2.25 7.93 -19.43
C LYS A 252 2.69 7.71 -17.99
N LEU A 253 3.55 6.70 -17.75
CA LEU A 253 4.14 6.42 -16.45
C LEU A 253 5.06 7.55 -16.00
N ARG A 254 4.91 7.99 -14.76
CA ARG A 254 5.71 9.07 -14.14
C ARG A 254 6.48 8.59 -12.93
N PHE A 255 5.83 7.83 -12.05
CA PHE A 255 6.46 7.21 -10.89
C PHE A 255 6.05 5.75 -10.80
N VAL A 256 6.98 4.92 -10.34
CA VAL A 256 6.73 3.51 -10.02
C VAL A 256 7.39 3.21 -8.69
N HIS A 257 6.59 2.85 -7.68
CA HIS A 257 7.13 2.32 -6.42
C HIS A 257 6.89 0.82 -6.36
N THR A 258 7.84 0.09 -5.79
CA THR A 258 7.68 -1.36 -5.60
C THR A 258 8.03 -1.75 -4.17
N LEU A 259 7.21 -2.62 -3.61
CA LEU A 259 7.42 -3.27 -2.34
C LEU A 259 7.39 -4.78 -2.58
N THR A 260 8.49 -5.47 -2.30
CA THR A 260 8.59 -6.91 -2.49
C THR A 260 9.05 -7.57 -1.20
N HIS A 261 8.20 -8.41 -0.63
CA HIS A 261 8.54 -9.16 0.58
C HIS A 261 9.29 -10.44 0.23
N VAL A 262 10.36 -10.72 0.97
CA VAL A 262 11.15 -11.94 0.86
C VAL A 262 10.88 -12.82 2.08
N PRO A 263 10.12 -13.91 1.94
CA PRO A 263 9.83 -14.81 3.05
C PRO A 263 11.11 -15.34 3.74
N GLU A 264 11.05 -15.50 5.04
CA GLU A 264 12.18 -15.97 5.85
C GLU A 264 12.76 -17.28 5.30
N GLY A 265 14.08 -17.39 5.31
CA GLY A 265 14.81 -18.56 4.78
C GLY A 265 14.93 -18.59 3.26
N ARG A 266 14.33 -17.66 2.52
CA ARG A 266 14.43 -17.57 1.08
C ARG A 266 15.59 -16.67 0.65
N GLN A 267 16.54 -17.21 -0.10
CA GLN A 267 17.58 -16.40 -0.74
C GLN A 267 17.08 -15.93 -2.11
N VAL A 268 16.93 -14.62 -2.27
CA VAL A 268 16.69 -14.01 -3.59
C VAL A 268 18.05 -13.58 -4.13
N GLY A 269 18.47 -14.16 -5.24
CA GLY A 269 19.71 -13.74 -5.90
C GLY A 269 19.68 -12.24 -6.15
N ARG A 270 20.71 -11.51 -5.72
CA ARG A 270 20.90 -10.09 -6.04
C ARG A 270 21.17 -9.99 -7.55
N GLY A 271 20.12 -10.11 -8.35
CA GLY A 271 20.19 -9.87 -9.78
C GLY A 271 20.40 -8.39 -10.03
N GLY A 272 21.61 -7.99 -10.39
CA GLY A 272 21.83 -6.68 -10.96
C GLY A 272 22.88 -5.78 -10.37
N GLN A 273 23.69 -6.20 -9.41
CA GLN A 273 24.97 -5.50 -9.22
C GLN A 273 25.95 -6.03 -10.25
N GLY A 274 26.15 -5.27 -11.34
CA GLY A 274 27.20 -5.50 -12.32
C GLY A 274 28.52 -5.70 -11.56
N ARG A 275 29.04 -6.94 -11.57
CA ARG A 275 30.43 -7.19 -11.22
C ARG A 275 31.27 -6.47 -12.26
N GLY A 276 31.75 -5.26 -11.93
CA GLY A 276 32.94 -4.75 -12.55
C GLY A 276 34.06 -5.76 -12.29
N ARG A 277 34.40 -6.57 -13.31
CA ARG A 277 35.65 -7.32 -13.30
C ARG A 277 36.79 -6.27 -13.24
N GLY A 278 37.40 -6.18 -12.06
CA GLY A 278 38.74 -5.58 -11.98
C GLY A 278 39.72 -6.35 -12.86
N PRO A 279 40.75 -5.68 -13.41
CA PRO A 279 41.70 -6.32 -14.31
C PRO A 279 42.46 -7.41 -13.55
N ASN A 280 42.52 -8.62 -14.14
CA ASN A 280 43.42 -9.68 -13.76
C ASN A 280 44.87 -9.15 -13.81
N ASN A 281 45.52 -9.12 -12.64
CA ASN A 281 46.98 -9.12 -12.62
C ASN A 281 47.43 -10.57 -12.72
N GLU A 282 47.79 -10.98 -13.90
CA GLU A 282 48.71 -12.11 -14.10
C GLU A 282 50.11 -11.73 -13.61
N LYS A 283 50.65 -12.51 -12.70
CA LYS A 283 52.05 -12.86 -12.61
C LYS A 283 52.16 -14.31 -12.17
#